data_2cb3c1e1ac3ca28d8f59186003d5dea8
#
_entry.id   2cb3c1e1ac3ca28d8f59186003d5dea8
#
_cell.length_a   1.000
_cell.length_b   1.000
_cell.length_c   1.000
_cell.angle_alpha   90.00
_cell.angle_beta   90.00
_cell.angle_gamma   90.00
#
_symmetry.space_group_name_H-M   'P 1'
#
loop_
_entity.id
_entity.type
_entity.pdbx_description
1 polymer ?
#
loop_
_entity_poly.entity_id
_entity_poly.type
_entity_poly.pdbx_seq_one_letter_code
_entity_poly.pdbx_strand_id
1 'polypeptide(L)'
;MKKIGISNYLSGKVDDVKELVQVCGEDSRLHIITSGALPPNPAELLKSGRLDRLIEELKKNYDYILLDNPPYGIVADTQLCGRLADQTIYVVRSGLFDKRMLPELQELYDSGKMKNMSLLLNGIDYVKTGYGYGYGYGYGNYGNDEERKNKKPLYKRIFGI
;
A
#
# COMPACT_ATOMS: atom_id res chain seq x y z
N MET A 1 -6.18 -3.78 24.86
CA MET A 1 -6.94 -2.70 24.19
C MET A 1 -7.60 -3.26 22.94
N LYS A 2 -8.90 -3.09 22.75
CA LYS A 2 -9.55 -3.40 21.45
C LYS A 2 -8.97 -2.41 20.44
N LYS A 3 -8.29 -2.91 19.39
CA LYS A 3 -7.79 -2.05 18.34
C LYS A 3 -8.98 -1.57 17.49
N ILE A 4 -9.37 -0.33 17.66
CA ILE A 4 -10.34 0.35 16.80
C ILE A 4 -9.66 0.57 15.45
N GLY A 5 -10.37 0.26 14.36
CA GLY A 5 -9.86 0.43 13.02
C GLY A 5 -10.98 0.59 12.00
N ILE A 6 -10.64 0.59 10.72
CA ILE A 6 -11.58 0.85 9.62
C ILE A 6 -12.81 -0.08 9.64
N SER A 7 -12.65 -1.35 10.03
CA SER A 7 -13.75 -2.31 10.14
C SER A 7 -14.82 -1.88 11.15
N ASN A 8 -14.42 -1.19 12.24
CA ASN A 8 -15.34 -0.67 13.22
C ASN A 8 -16.19 0.48 12.65
N TYR A 9 -15.57 1.36 11.88
CA TYR A 9 -16.27 2.44 11.19
C TYR A 9 -17.21 1.90 10.11
N LEU A 10 -16.70 1.03 9.23
CA LEU A 10 -17.51 0.46 8.14
C LEU A 10 -18.73 -0.31 8.65
N SER A 11 -18.61 -0.98 9.81
CA SER A 11 -19.72 -1.71 10.45
C SER A 11 -20.67 -0.81 11.26
N GLY A 12 -20.43 0.51 11.34
CA GLY A 12 -21.26 1.45 12.10
C GLY A 12 -21.08 1.39 13.61
N LYS A 13 -20.03 0.73 14.11
CA LYS A 13 -19.71 0.69 15.55
C LYS A 13 -18.99 1.95 16.05
N VAL A 14 -18.42 2.71 15.13
CA VAL A 14 -17.76 3.99 15.34
C VAL A 14 -18.16 4.91 14.20
N ASP A 15 -18.52 6.14 14.51
CA ASP A 15 -18.93 7.13 13.52
C ASP A 15 -17.93 8.29 13.41
N ASP A 16 -17.20 8.60 14.48
CA ASP A 16 -16.18 9.65 14.45
C ASP A 16 -14.88 9.14 13.84
N VAL A 17 -14.48 9.72 12.71
CA VAL A 17 -13.22 9.39 12.01
C VAL A 17 -12.00 9.66 12.88
N LYS A 18 -12.07 10.61 13.80
CA LYS A 18 -10.95 10.94 14.72
C LYS A 18 -10.59 9.79 15.64
N GLU A 19 -11.55 8.94 15.98
CA GLU A 19 -11.30 7.76 16.83
C GLU A 19 -10.49 6.67 16.11
N LEU A 20 -10.46 6.69 14.76
CA LEU A 20 -9.71 5.74 13.93
C LEU A 20 -8.26 6.15 13.75
N VAL A 21 -8.01 7.46 13.75
CA VAL A 21 -6.74 8.05 13.36
C VAL A 21 -5.73 7.94 14.49
N GLN A 22 -4.57 7.38 14.18
CA GLN A 22 -3.46 7.24 15.12
C GLN A 22 -2.24 7.97 14.55
N VAL A 23 -1.61 8.83 15.37
CA VAL A 23 -0.34 9.47 15.00
C VAL A 23 0.78 8.43 15.05
N CYS A 24 1.59 8.36 14.00
CA CYS A 24 2.65 7.37 13.90
C CYS A 24 4.02 7.97 14.27
N GLY A 25 4.61 7.44 15.36
CA GLY A 25 5.95 7.84 15.77
C GLY A 25 6.03 9.28 16.27
N GLU A 26 7.19 9.88 16.06
CA GLU A 26 7.45 11.27 16.47
C GLU A 26 7.02 12.30 15.39
N ASP A 27 6.74 11.86 14.17
CA ASP A 27 6.27 12.73 13.09
C ASP A 27 4.74 12.89 13.17
N SER A 28 4.32 14.06 13.64
CA SER A 28 2.89 14.42 13.76
C SER A 28 2.17 14.55 12.42
N ARG A 29 2.86 14.45 11.29
CA ARG A 29 2.28 14.53 9.94
C ARG A 29 1.86 13.16 9.39
N LEU A 30 2.40 12.06 9.96
CA LEU A 30 2.05 10.71 9.54
C LEU A 30 0.98 10.13 10.45
N HIS A 31 -0.20 9.90 9.89
CA HIS A 31 -1.33 9.29 10.57
C HIS A 31 -1.65 7.93 9.95
N ILE A 32 -2.11 7.00 10.76
CA ILE A 32 -2.46 5.64 10.33
C ILE A 32 -3.85 5.28 10.82
N ILE A 33 -4.63 4.67 9.94
CA ILE A 33 -5.86 3.95 10.27
C ILE A 33 -5.59 2.47 10.04
N THR A 34 -5.70 1.66 11.09
CA THR A 34 -5.50 0.21 11.00
C THR A 34 -6.77 -0.48 10.49
N SER A 35 -6.65 -1.73 10.04
CA SER A 35 -7.80 -2.54 9.60
C SER A 35 -8.81 -2.79 10.73
N GLY A 36 -8.35 -2.86 11.98
CA GLY A 36 -9.17 -3.27 13.11
C GLY A 36 -9.38 -4.79 13.16
N ALA A 37 -10.44 -5.22 13.83
CA ALA A 37 -10.81 -6.63 13.89
C ALA A 37 -11.36 -7.10 12.54
N LEU A 38 -10.99 -8.31 12.12
CA LEU A 38 -11.49 -8.90 10.88
C LEU A 38 -13.00 -9.12 10.97
N PRO A 39 -13.81 -8.48 10.10
CA PRO A 39 -15.25 -8.67 10.09
C PRO A 39 -15.62 -9.96 9.34
N PRO A 40 -16.81 -10.54 9.58
CA PRO A 40 -17.26 -11.74 8.88
C PRO A 40 -17.57 -11.50 7.39
N ASN A 41 -17.86 -10.25 7.00
CA ASN A 41 -18.31 -9.86 5.66
C ASN A 41 -17.56 -8.62 5.12
N PRO A 42 -16.24 -8.70 4.92
CA PRO A 42 -15.43 -7.52 4.56
C PRO A 42 -15.85 -6.86 3.24
N ALA A 43 -16.15 -7.66 2.20
CA ALA A 43 -16.54 -7.12 0.89
C ALA A 43 -17.86 -6.33 0.93
N GLU A 44 -18.83 -6.76 1.73
CA GLU A 44 -20.09 -6.02 1.91
C GLU A 44 -19.88 -4.68 2.60
N LEU A 45 -19.02 -4.66 3.62
CA LEU A 45 -18.68 -3.44 4.32
C LEU A 45 -18.01 -2.42 3.41
N LEU A 46 -17.11 -2.86 2.52
CA LEU A 46 -16.47 -2.00 1.53
C LEU A 46 -17.46 -1.43 0.49
N LYS A 47 -18.56 -2.14 0.23
CA LYS A 47 -19.66 -1.68 -0.67
C LYS A 47 -20.65 -0.72 0.00
N SER A 48 -20.64 -0.60 1.30
CA SER A 48 -21.70 0.07 2.10
C SER A 48 -21.79 1.59 1.91
N GLY A 49 -20.96 2.22 1.09
CA GLY A 49 -20.90 3.68 0.95
C GLY A 49 -20.25 4.40 2.15
N ARG A 50 -19.99 3.70 3.27
CA ARG A 50 -19.29 4.28 4.41
C ARG A 50 -17.80 4.51 4.11
N LEU A 51 -17.20 3.66 3.25
CA LEU A 51 -15.84 3.89 2.77
C LEU A 51 -15.75 5.20 1.98
N ASP A 52 -16.72 5.48 1.13
CA ASP A 52 -16.77 6.73 0.36
C ASP A 52 -16.80 7.94 1.29
N ARG A 53 -17.68 7.91 2.30
CA ARG A 53 -17.77 8.98 3.30
C ARG A 53 -16.46 9.17 4.07
N LEU A 54 -15.80 8.08 4.45
CA LEU A 54 -14.51 8.12 5.14
C LEU A 54 -13.47 8.84 4.27
N ILE A 55 -13.34 8.45 3.00
CA ILE A 55 -12.37 9.07 2.09
C ILE A 55 -12.70 10.56 1.88
N GLU A 56 -13.96 10.92 1.68
CA GLU A 56 -14.36 12.32 1.53
C GLU A 56 -14.07 13.15 2.81
N GLU A 57 -14.21 12.56 3.98
CA GLU A 57 -13.86 13.24 5.23
C GLU A 57 -12.34 13.41 5.38
N LEU A 58 -11.58 12.39 5.05
CA LEU A 58 -10.12 12.43 5.10
C LEU A 58 -9.55 13.45 4.09
N LYS A 59 -10.11 13.55 2.90
CA LYS A 59 -9.70 14.54 1.86
C LYS A 59 -9.76 15.99 2.35
N LYS A 60 -10.55 16.31 3.36
CA LYS A 60 -10.61 17.66 3.93
C LYS A 60 -9.39 18.01 4.79
N ASN A 61 -8.66 17.00 5.28
CA ASN A 61 -7.64 17.17 6.31
C ASN A 61 -6.26 16.65 5.89
N TYR A 62 -6.16 15.93 4.77
CA TYR A 62 -4.92 15.28 4.33
C TYR A 62 -4.62 15.59 2.87
N ASP A 63 -3.36 15.94 2.59
CA ASP A 63 -2.86 16.17 1.23
C ASP A 63 -2.73 14.85 0.46
N TYR A 64 -2.38 13.76 1.16
CA TYR A 64 -2.20 12.41 0.60
C TYR A 64 -2.90 11.37 1.45
N ILE A 65 -3.64 10.48 0.80
CA ILE A 65 -4.29 9.33 1.42
C ILE A 65 -3.80 8.08 0.70
N LEU A 66 -3.09 7.20 1.42
CA LEU A 66 -2.59 5.94 0.88
C LEU A 66 -3.50 4.80 1.31
N LEU A 67 -4.04 4.07 0.34
CA LEU A 67 -4.82 2.86 0.55
C LEU A 67 -3.91 1.65 0.31
N ASP A 68 -3.47 1.01 1.39
CA ASP A 68 -2.69 -0.23 1.31
C ASP A 68 -3.63 -1.43 1.17
N ASN A 69 -3.55 -2.09 0.04
CA ASN A 69 -4.44 -3.19 -0.34
C ASN A 69 -3.66 -4.50 -0.52
N PRO A 70 -4.31 -5.66 -0.31
CA PRO A 70 -3.74 -6.96 -0.66
C PRO A 70 -3.48 -7.05 -2.18
N PRO A 71 -2.67 -8.04 -2.61
CA PRO A 71 -2.36 -8.22 -4.02
C PRO A 71 -3.63 -8.33 -4.88
N TYR A 72 -3.62 -7.64 -6.02
CA TYR A 72 -4.71 -7.70 -7.01
C TYR A 72 -4.88 -9.14 -7.53
N GLY A 73 -6.12 -9.56 -7.70
CA GLY A 73 -6.46 -10.91 -8.18
C GLY A 73 -6.74 -11.92 -7.05
N ILE A 74 -6.30 -11.64 -5.82
CA ILE A 74 -6.59 -12.52 -4.67
C ILE A 74 -7.91 -12.13 -4.00
N VAL A 75 -8.24 -10.83 -3.98
CA VAL A 75 -9.41 -10.31 -3.26
C VAL A 75 -10.13 -9.25 -4.09
N ALA A 76 -11.45 -9.38 -4.21
CA ALA A 76 -12.31 -8.37 -4.87
C ALA A 76 -12.25 -6.98 -4.20
N ASP A 77 -11.76 -6.91 -2.97
CA ASP A 77 -11.67 -5.71 -2.15
C ASP A 77 -10.80 -4.62 -2.79
N THR A 78 -9.72 -5.03 -3.49
CA THR A 78 -8.82 -4.09 -4.18
C THR A 78 -9.55 -3.28 -5.26
N GLN A 79 -10.48 -3.89 -6.00
CA GLN A 79 -11.27 -3.18 -7.00
C GLN A 79 -12.25 -2.19 -6.34
N LEU A 80 -12.82 -2.57 -5.19
CA LEU A 80 -13.74 -1.70 -4.44
C LEU A 80 -13.03 -0.46 -3.89
N CYS A 81 -11.79 -0.59 -3.47
CA CYS A 81 -10.96 0.52 -3.02
C CYS A 81 -10.45 1.37 -4.20
N GLY A 82 -10.04 0.71 -5.29
CA GLY A 82 -9.46 1.37 -6.47
C GLY A 82 -10.37 2.41 -7.13
N ARG A 83 -11.70 2.24 -7.05
CA ARG A 83 -12.66 3.23 -7.57
C ARG A 83 -12.58 4.60 -6.89
N LEU A 84 -12.09 4.64 -5.63
CA LEU A 84 -11.97 5.85 -4.83
C LEU A 84 -10.60 6.53 -4.97
N ALA A 85 -9.63 5.81 -5.51
CA ALA A 85 -8.28 6.34 -5.73
C ALA A 85 -8.25 7.31 -6.91
N ASP A 86 -7.39 8.32 -6.82
CA ASP A 86 -7.10 9.23 -7.93
C ASP A 86 -5.95 8.68 -8.78
N GLN A 87 -5.08 7.87 -8.18
CA GLN A 87 -3.96 7.17 -8.83
C GLN A 87 -3.79 5.77 -8.22
N THR A 88 -3.43 4.81 -9.06
CA THR A 88 -3.12 3.44 -8.64
C THR A 88 -1.66 3.13 -8.93
N ILE A 89 -0.94 2.62 -7.94
CA ILE A 89 0.41 2.10 -8.10
C ILE A 89 0.35 0.57 -7.99
N TYR A 90 0.56 -0.11 -9.11
CA TYR A 90 0.62 -1.57 -9.16
C TYR A 90 2.06 -2.02 -8.93
N VAL A 91 2.32 -2.68 -7.80
CA VAL A 91 3.65 -3.10 -7.41
C VAL A 91 3.95 -4.51 -7.93
N VAL A 92 4.97 -4.61 -8.78
CA VAL A 92 5.51 -5.88 -9.30
C VAL A 92 6.84 -6.16 -8.62
N ARG A 93 7.03 -7.37 -8.11
CA ARG A 93 8.30 -7.75 -7.50
C ARG A 93 9.15 -8.58 -8.46
N SER A 94 10.36 -8.08 -8.72
CA SER A 94 11.36 -8.78 -9.54
C SER A 94 11.65 -10.17 -8.95
N GLY A 95 11.70 -11.18 -9.83
CA GLY A 95 11.97 -12.56 -9.45
C GLY A 95 10.81 -13.33 -8.82
N LEU A 96 9.71 -12.64 -8.48
CA LEU A 96 8.48 -13.30 -7.97
C LEU A 96 7.29 -13.15 -8.91
N PHE A 97 7.24 -12.09 -9.70
CA PHE A 97 6.15 -11.88 -10.65
C PHE A 97 6.30 -12.82 -11.84
N ASP A 98 5.26 -13.59 -12.13
CA ASP A 98 5.23 -14.45 -13.30
C ASP A 98 4.97 -13.61 -14.57
N LYS A 99 5.92 -13.63 -15.50
CA LYS A 99 5.81 -12.88 -16.76
C LYS A 99 4.60 -13.28 -17.61
N ARG A 100 4.08 -14.48 -17.40
CA ARG A 100 2.86 -14.95 -18.08
C ARG A 100 1.61 -14.16 -17.68
N MET A 101 1.67 -13.44 -16.55
CA MET A 101 0.60 -12.55 -16.08
C MET A 101 0.63 -11.15 -16.74
N LEU A 102 1.63 -10.86 -17.56
CA LEU A 102 1.72 -9.55 -18.24
C LEU A 102 0.51 -9.23 -19.13
N PRO A 103 -0.07 -10.17 -19.90
CA PRO A 103 -1.29 -9.90 -20.67
C PRO A 103 -2.48 -9.50 -19.79
N GLU A 104 -2.67 -10.17 -18.65
CA GLU A 104 -3.74 -9.84 -17.70
C GLU A 104 -3.52 -8.45 -17.07
N LEU A 105 -2.26 -8.11 -16.80
CA LEU A 105 -1.91 -6.78 -16.30
C LEU A 105 -2.18 -5.68 -17.36
N GLN A 106 -1.90 -5.98 -18.62
CA GLN A 106 -2.22 -5.07 -19.73
C GLN A 106 -3.74 -4.91 -19.88
N GLU A 107 -4.50 -5.99 -19.82
CA GLU A 107 -5.97 -5.94 -19.86
C GLU A 107 -6.55 -5.12 -18.69
N LEU A 108 -5.97 -5.27 -17.48
CA LEU A 108 -6.36 -4.47 -16.33
C LEU A 108 -6.13 -2.98 -16.58
N TYR A 109 -4.97 -2.62 -17.14
CA TYR A 109 -4.64 -1.25 -17.51
C TYR A 109 -5.62 -0.70 -18.58
N ASP A 110 -5.83 -1.44 -19.64
CA ASP A 110 -6.67 -1.03 -20.78
C ASP A 110 -8.16 -0.93 -20.39
N SER A 111 -8.59 -1.73 -19.41
CA SER A 111 -9.97 -1.69 -18.90
C SER A 111 -10.34 -0.38 -18.19
N GLY A 112 -9.35 0.43 -17.79
CA GLY A 112 -9.54 1.65 -17.01
C GLY A 112 -10.15 1.45 -15.63
N LYS A 113 -10.24 0.21 -15.13
CA LYS A 113 -10.79 -0.10 -13.79
C LYS A 113 -9.95 0.48 -12.66
N MET A 114 -8.65 0.67 -12.93
CA MET A 114 -7.71 1.30 -12.01
C MET A 114 -7.31 2.66 -12.56
N LYS A 115 -7.73 3.73 -11.87
CA LYS A 115 -7.47 5.10 -12.34
C LYS A 115 -5.98 5.41 -12.35
N ASN A 116 -5.52 6.04 -13.43
CA ASN A 116 -4.15 6.54 -13.59
C ASN A 116 -3.11 5.50 -13.14
N MET A 117 -3.27 4.25 -13.58
CA MET A 117 -2.45 3.12 -13.16
C MET A 117 -1.01 3.31 -13.60
N SER A 118 -0.09 3.15 -12.64
CA SER A 118 1.36 3.13 -12.86
C SER A 118 1.92 1.80 -12.39
N LEU A 119 2.98 1.33 -13.05
CA LEU A 119 3.69 0.11 -12.66
C LEU A 119 4.96 0.47 -11.90
N LEU A 120 5.13 -0.12 -10.71
CA LEU A 120 6.35 0.02 -9.92
C LEU A 120 7.05 -1.33 -9.82
N LEU A 121 8.26 -1.42 -10.35
CA LEU A 121 9.09 -2.61 -10.22
C LEU A 121 9.93 -2.52 -8.94
N ASN A 122 9.67 -3.43 -8.02
CA ASN A 122 10.36 -3.52 -6.72
C ASN A 122 11.29 -4.73 -6.65
N GLY A 123 12.29 -4.67 -5.78
CA GLY A 123 13.20 -5.80 -5.50
C GLY A 123 14.17 -6.13 -6.64
N ILE A 124 14.60 -5.12 -7.39
CA ILE A 124 15.62 -5.29 -8.44
C ILE A 124 16.96 -5.55 -7.78
N ASP A 125 17.60 -6.65 -8.18
CA ASP A 125 18.98 -6.96 -7.80
C ASP A 125 19.94 -6.39 -8.85
N TYR A 126 20.49 -5.23 -8.57
CA TYR A 126 21.41 -4.53 -9.49
C TYR A 126 22.69 -5.32 -9.76
N VAL A 127 23.09 -6.22 -8.88
CA VAL A 127 24.30 -7.03 -9.04
C VAL A 127 24.10 -8.14 -10.09
N LYS A 128 22.88 -8.67 -10.20
CA LYS A 128 22.56 -9.75 -11.14
C LYS A 128 22.19 -9.28 -12.54
N THR A 129 21.77 -8.04 -12.69
CA THR A 129 21.22 -7.56 -13.97
C THR A 129 22.26 -7.11 -14.97
N GLY A 130 23.56 -7.02 -14.62
CA GLY A 130 24.65 -6.71 -15.56
C GLY A 130 24.53 -5.36 -16.30
N TYR A 131 23.53 -4.56 -15.99
CA TYR A 131 23.32 -3.23 -16.56
C TYR A 131 24.17 -2.20 -15.80
N GLY A 132 25.48 -2.37 -15.89
CA GLY A 132 26.45 -1.36 -15.52
C GLY A 132 26.61 -0.33 -16.62
N TYR A 133 25.56 0.41 -16.98
CA TYR A 133 25.75 1.68 -17.67
C TYR A 133 26.01 2.73 -16.60
N GLY A 134 27.29 3.01 -16.42
CA GLY A 134 27.77 4.09 -15.60
C GLY A 134 27.30 5.44 -16.11
N TYR A 135 26.31 6.00 -15.43
CA TYR A 135 26.26 7.44 -15.24
C TYR A 135 26.55 7.69 -13.77
N GLY A 136 27.86 7.87 -13.54
CA GLY A 136 28.36 8.25 -12.25
C GLY A 136 27.88 9.65 -11.88
N TYR A 137 26.99 9.71 -10.89
CA TYR A 137 27.03 10.75 -9.90
C TYR A 137 27.43 10.07 -8.60
N GLY A 138 28.71 10.24 -8.29
CA GLY A 138 29.30 9.73 -7.07
C GLY A 138 28.66 10.42 -5.87
N TYR A 139 27.97 9.65 -5.07
CA TYR A 139 27.83 9.87 -3.66
C TYR A 139 28.34 8.64 -2.92
N GLY A 140 29.43 8.92 -2.23
CA GLY A 140 30.18 8.20 -1.25
C GLY A 140 29.85 6.75 -0.97
N ASN A 141 30.83 5.92 -1.29
CA ASN A 141 31.05 4.59 -0.76
C ASN A 141 31.31 4.71 0.75
N TYR A 142 30.28 4.52 1.59
CA TYR A 142 30.44 4.35 3.03
C TYR A 142 29.59 3.20 3.51
N GLY A 143 30.26 2.08 3.79
CA GLY A 143 29.68 0.94 4.47
C GLY A 143 30.28 -0.38 4.04
N ASN A 144 31.09 -0.97 4.91
CA ASN A 144 31.68 -2.30 4.74
C ASN A 144 30.58 -3.34 4.52
N ASP A 145 30.78 -4.26 3.57
CA ASP A 145 29.84 -5.33 3.17
C ASP A 145 29.45 -6.28 4.32
N GLU A 146 30.17 -6.30 5.42
CA GLU A 146 29.85 -7.11 6.58
C GLU A 146 28.67 -6.56 7.41
N GLU A 147 28.43 -5.26 7.42
CA GLU A 147 27.28 -4.66 8.11
C GLU A 147 25.95 -4.88 7.37
N ARG A 148 25.97 -5.16 6.07
CA ARG A 148 24.75 -5.41 5.27
C ARG A 148 24.10 -6.76 5.56
N LYS A 149 24.87 -7.76 6.00
CA LYS A 149 24.36 -9.12 6.27
C LYS A 149 23.47 -9.21 7.51
N ASN A 150 23.53 -8.23 8.42
CA ASN A 150 22.82 -8.28 9.69
C ASN A 150 21.68 -7.26 9.85
N LYS A 151 21.39 -6.44 8.83
CA LYS A 151 20.25 -5.52 8.92
C LYS A 151 18.96 -6.25 8.62
N LYS A 152 18.09 -6.34 9.62
CA LYS A 152 16.72 -6.83 9.42
C LYS A 152 16.08 -6.10 8.23
N PRO A 153 15.33 -6.79 7.38
CA PRO A 153 14.61 -6.16 6.26
C PRO A 153 13.80 -4.95 6.72
N LEU A 154 13.67 -3.95 5.86
CA LEU A 154 13.02 -2.68 6.18
C LEU A 154 11.62 -2.87 6.80
N TYR A 155 10.84 -3.82 6.27
CA TYR A 155 9.51 -4.15 6.80
C TYR A 155 9.56 -4.66 8.24
N LYS A 156 10.59 -5.45 8.63
CA LYS A 156 10.76 -5.91 10.04
C LYS A 156 11.12 -4.76 10.98
N ARG A 157 11.82 -3.74 10.47
CA ARG A 157 12.14 -2.53 11.25
C ARG A 157 10.92 -1.61 11.43
N ILE A 158 10.05 -1.56 10.42
CA ILE A 158 8.84 -0.71 10.44
C ILE A 158 7.72 -1.38 11.25
N PHE A 159 7.56 -2.70 11.14
CA PHE A 159 6.42 -3.41 11.73
C PHE A 159 6.75 -4.21 13.01
N GLY A 160 8.02 -4.21 13.45
CA GLY A 160 8.42 -4.79 14.75
C GLY A 160 8.30 -6.32 14.84
N ILE A 161 8.39 -7.04 13.69
CA ILE A 161 8.33 -8.51 13.59
C ILE A 161 9.65 -9.11 13.15
#